data_e126f1913de867958fa930d2d102df57
#
_entry.id   e126f1913de867958fa930d2d102df57
#
_cell.length_a   1.000
_cell.length_b   1.000
_cell.length_c   1.000
_cell.angle_alpha   90.00
_cell.angle_beta   90.00
_cell.angle_gamma   90.00
#
_symmetry.space_group_name_H-M   'P 1'
#
loop_
_entity.id
_entity.type
_entity.pdbx_description
1 polymer ?
#
loop_
_entity_poly.entity_id
_entity_poly.type
_entity_poly.pdbx_seq_one_letter_code
_entity_poly.pdbx_strand_id
1 'polypeptide(L)' 'MKLSVYLVTLNEELRLDKTLKAASEVADEIVVVDSGSTDKTAEIAEKHHAKFLFHKWKNI' A
#
# COMPACT_ATOMS: atom_id res chain seq x y z
N MET A 1 14.63 16.48 -4.43
CA MET A 1 13.30 16.15 -4.99
C MET A 1 12.64 15.04 -4.18
N LYS A 2 11.38 15.20 -3.88
CA LYS A 2 10.65 14.21 -3.10
C LYS A 2 9.81 13.32 -4.01
N LEU A 3 9.94 12.01 -3.87
CA LEU A 3 9.16 11.04 -4.64
C LEU A 3 8.12 10.37 -3.73
N SER A 4 6.86 10.51 -4.09
CA SER A 4 5.77 9.86 -3.39
C SER A 4 5.21 8.75 -4.28
N VAL A 5 5.07 7.55 -3.73
CA VAL A 5 4.51 6.40 -4.46
C VAL A 5 3.14 6.08 -3.90
N TYR A 6 2.16 5.99 -4.79
CA TYR A 6 0.78 5.65 -4.41
C TYR A 6 0.42 4.29 -4.96
N LEU A 7 -0.05 3.41 -4.11
CA LEU A 7 -0.45 2.06 -4.48
C LEU A 7 -1.92 1.85 -4.16
N VAL A 8 -2.67 1.30 -5.11
CA VAL A 8 -4.06 0.91 -4.88
C VAL A 8 -4.09 -0.59 -4.69
N THR A 9 -4.64 -1.04 -3.57
CA THR A 9 -4.61 -2.47 -3.22
C THR A 9 -5.99 -3.04 -2.95
N LEU A 10 -6.12 -4.34 -3.21
CA LEU A 10 -7.27 -5.13 -2.79
C LEU A 10 -6.76 -6.57 -2.62
N ASN A 11 -6.71 -7.03 -1.36
CA ASN A 11 -6.25 -8.38 -1.03
C ASN A 11 -4.90 -8.73 -1.66
N GLU A 12 -3.90 -7.87 -1.41
CA GLU A 12 -2.57 -8.00 -1.99
C GLU A 12 -1.52 -8.51 -1.00
N GLU A 13 -1.93 -9.20 0.08
CA GLU A 13 -0.98 -9.58 1.11
C GLU A 13 0.21 -10.40 0.61
N LEU A 14 0.00 -11.23 -0.43
CA LEU A 14 1.08 -12.06 -0.96
C LEU A 14 2.12 -11.28 -1.76
N ARG A 15 1.77 -10.12 -2.26
CA ARG A 15 2.64 -9.32 -3.12
C ARG A 15 3.08 -8.03 -2.50
N LEU A 16 2.29 -7.50 -1.58
CA LEU A 16 2.50 -6.16 -1.06
C LEU A 16 3.83 -6.01 -0.34
N ASP A 17 4.24 -7.01 0.42
CA ASP A 17 5.51 -6.95 1.15
C ASP A 17 6.67 -6.71 0.18
N LYS A 18 6.72 -7.47 -0.89
CA LYS A 18 7.78 -7.34 -1.90
C LYS A 18 7.69 -6.01 -2.63
N THR A 19 6.48 -5.59 -2.97
CA THR A 19 6.25 -4.32 -3.65
C THR A 19 6.69 -3.14 -2.79
N LEU A 20 6.32 -3.15 -1.51
CA LEU A 20 6.68 -2.07 -0.59
C LEU A 20 8.18 -2.03 -0.34
N LYS A 21 8.81 -3.19 -0.26
CA LYS A 21 10.25 -3.25 -0.08
C LYS A 21 10.97 -2.60 -1.26
N ALA A 22 10.53 -2.91 -2.47
CA ALA A 22 11.13 -2.33 -3.67
C ALA A 22 10.86 -0.83 -3.75
N ALA A 23 9.64 -0.40 -3.45
CA ALA A 23 9.28 1.02 -3.49
C ALA A 23 10.04 1.83 -2.45
N SER A 24 10.29 1.25 -1.27
CA SER A 24 10.99 1.96 -0.19
C SER A 24 12.42 2.31 -0.54
N GLU A 25 13.00 1.64 -1.51
CA GLU A 25 14.38 1.92 -1.94
C GLU A 25 14.47 3.22 -2.73
N VAL A 26 13.38 3.66 -3.34
CA VAL A 26 13.39 4.84 -4.22
C VAL A 26 12.44 5.94 -3.77
N ALA A 27 11.43 5.62 -2.97
CA ALA A 27 10.40 6.58 -2.57
C ALA A 27 10.74 7.26 -1.25
N ASP A 28 10.42 8.53 -1.16
CA ASP A 28 10.50 9.28 0.10
C ASP A 28 9.25 9.04 0.94
N GLU A 29 8.15 8.74 0.27
CA GLU A 29 6.88 8.52 0.92
C GLU A 29 6.10 7.46 0.13
N ILE A 30 5.45 6.54 0.86
CA ILE A 30 4.59 5.54 0.25
C ILE A 30 3.21 5.65 0.86
N VAL A 31 2.20 5.73 -0.01
CA VAL A 31 0.80 5.77 0.40
C VAL A 31 0.09 4.56 -0.21
N VAL A 32 -0.51 3.75 0.64
CA VAL A 32 -1.30 2.59 0.21
C VAL A 32 -2.77 2.95 0.36
N VAL A 33 -3.49 2.96 -0.76
CA VAL A 33 -4.93 3.21 -0.77
C VAL A 33 -5.64 1.88 -0.95
N ASP A 34 -6.29 1.41 0.09
CA ASP A 34 -6.91 0.09 0.08
C ASP A 34 -8.40 0.15 -0.21
N SER A 35 -8.89 -0.77 -1.03
CA SER A 35 -10.29 -0.80 -1.47
C SER A 35 -11.18 -1.69 -0.60
N GLY A 36 -10.67 -2.20 0.49
CA GLY A 36 -11.45 -3.04 1.40
C GLY A 36 -10.93 -4.46 1.52
N SER A 37 -9.61 -4.60 1.67
CA SER A 37 -8.98 -5.91 1.85
C SER A 37 -9.44 -6.56 3.14
N THR A 38 -9.65 -7.86 3.08
CA THR A 38 -10.02 -8.66 4.24
C THR A 38 -8.85 -9.48 4.76
N ASP A 39 -7.69 -9.37 4.09
CA ASP A 39 -6.48 -10.07 4.47
C ASP A 39 -5.53 -9.17 5.28
N LYS A 40 -4.26 -9.52 5.32
CA LYS A 40 -3.25 -8.79 6.10
C LYS A 40 -2.63 -7.61 5.37
N THR A 41 -3.27 -7.11 4.32
CA THR A 41 -2.75 -5.99 3.55
C THR A 41 -2.43 -4.78 4.43
N ALA A 42 -3.34 -4.41 5.33
CA ALA A 42 -3.14 -3.26 6.21
C ALA A 42 -1.94 -3.45 7.15
N GLU A 43 -1.79 -4.65 7.69
CA GLU A 43 -0.68 -4.96 8.59
C GLU A 43 0.66 -4.86 7.87
N ILE A 44 0.71 -5.34 6.62
CA ILE A 44 1.93 -5.28 5.83
C ILE A 44 2.30 -3.85 5.51
N ALA A 45 1.31 -3.01 5.14
CA ALA A 45 1.56 -1.61 4.87
C ALA A 45 2.14 -0.91 6.11
N GLU A 46 1.59 -1.18 7.28
CA GLU A 46 2.06 -0.60 8.52
C GLU A 46 3.48 -1.07 8.85
N LYS A 47 3.78 -2.33 8.61
CA LYS A 47 5.11 -2.88 8.84
C LYS A 47 6.18 -2.13 8.05
N HIS A 48 5.84 -1.66 6.87
CA HIS A 48 6.78 -0.91 6.02
C HIS A 48 6.68 0.60 6.21
N HIS A 49 5.96 1.05 7.24
CA HIS A 49 5.79 2.48 7.54
C HIS A 49 5.13 3.25 6.41
N ALA A 50 4.33 2.56 5.59
CA ALA A 50 3.56 3.21 4.55
C ALA A 50 2.31 3.85 5.17
N LYS A 51 1.89 4.98 4.59
CA LYS A 51 0.64 5.59 5.00
C LYS A 51 -0.50 4.76 4.43
N PHE A 52 -1.42 4.32 5.27
CA PHE A 52 -2.51 3.46 4.84
C PHE A 52 -3.82 4.22 4.87
N LEU A 53 -4.52 4.26 3.73
CA LEU A 53 -5.81 4.91 3.60
C LEU A 53 -6.81 3.91 3.07
N PHE A 54 -8.02 3.94 3.63
CA PHE A 54 -9.10 3.11 3.14
C PHE A 54 -10.02 3.93 2.26
N HIS A 55 -10.32 3.43 1.07
CA HIS A 55 -11.28 4.08 0.17
C HIS A 55 -12.11 3.03 -0.52
N LYS A 56 -13.41 3.04 -0.25
CA LYS A 56 -14.31 2.10 -0.89
C LYS A 56 -14.75 2.66 -2.23
N TRP A 57 -14.33 2.00 -3.29
CA TRP A 57 -14.70 2.40 -4.63
C TRP A 57 -16.11 1.95 -4.98
N LYS A 58 -16.84 2.80 -5.66
CA LYS A 58 -18.13 2.43 -6.22
C LYS A 58 -17.91 1.90 -7.62
N ASN A 59 -18.74 0.98 -8.06
CA ASN A 59 -18.75 0.48 -9.44
C ASN A 59 -17.43 -0.18 -9.86
N ILE A 60 -16.83 -0.90 -8.96
CA ILE A 60 -15.70 -1.73 -9.33
C ILE A 60 -16.19 -3.14 -9.55
#